data_a26520d7082fa2808c91162fbf30ceb4
#
_entry.id   a26520d7082fa2808c91162fbf30ceb4
#
_cell.length_a   1.000
_cell.length_b   1.000
_cell.length_c   1.000
_cell.angle_alpha   90.00
_cell.angle_beta   90.00
_cell.angle_gamma   90.00
#
_symmetry.space_group_name_H-M   'P 1'
#
loop_
_entity.id
_entity.type
_entity.pdbx_description
1 polymer ?
#
loop_
_entity_poly.entity_id
_entity_poly.type
_entity_poly.pdbx_seq_one_letter_code
_entity_poly.pdbx_strand_id
1 'polypeptide(L)'
;MGEGIRTIVENYGLTWDVKSHPGLVDDVLAADVVDHNPQPGQGAGAEGMRSVITQYHAAFPDLHLMNEDIIISGNRAALRWSAQGTHEGDQLGIPATHKTVHFTGIDILRIDNGRVVERWGEANALEVMQQIQAV
;
A
#
# COMPACT_ATOMS: atom_id res chain seq x y z
N MET A 1 -2.38 -8.60 -22.70
CA MET A 1 -1.34 -9.02 -21.75
C MET A 1 -0.90 -7.85 -20.89
N GLY A 2 -0.17 -6.88 -21.45
CA GLY A 2 0.29 -5.73 -20.66
C GLY A 2 -0.82 -4.91 -20.05
N GLU A 3 -1.97 -4.77 -20.74
CA GLU A 3 -3.09 -4.01 -20.20
C GLU A 3 -3.72 -4.69 -19.00
N GLY A 4 -3.84 -6.03 -19.03
CA GLY A 4 -4.39 -6.77 -17.90
C GLY A 4 -3.52 -6.62 -16.66
N ILE A 5 -2.20 -6.68 -16.84
CA ILE A 5 -1.25 -6.50 -15.75
C ILE A 5 -1.31 -5.05 -15.24
N ARG A 6 -1.38 -4.07 -16.14
CA ARG A 6 -1.47 -2.67 -15.75
C ARG A 6 -2.69 -2.41 -14.86
N THR A 7 -3.84 -2.95 -15.25
CA THR A 7 -5.07 -2.79 -14.45
C THR A 7 -4.91 -3.39 -13.06
N ILE A 8 -4.29 -4.57 -12.95
CA ILE A 8 -4.03 -5.22 -11.66
C ILE A 8 -3.13 -4.34 -10.80
N VAL A 9 -2.06 -3.79 -11.39
CA VAL A 9 -1.12 -2.93 -10.65
C VAL A 9 -1.81 -1.65 -10.20
N GLU A 10 -2.61 -1.03 -11.06
CA GLU A 10 -3.38 0.16 -10.70
C GLU A 10 -4.32 -0.13 -9.53
N ASN A 11 -5.03 -1.26 -9.59
CA ASN A 11 -5.94 -1.66 -8.52
C ASN A 11 -5.19 -2.00 -7.24
N TYR A 12 -3.99 -2.58 -7.33
CA TYR A 12 -3.16 -2.82 -6.16
C TYR A 12 -2.89 -1.51 -5.42
N GLY A 13 -2.45 -0.48 -6.13
CA GLY A 13 -2.25 0.83 -5.52
C GLY A 13 -3.51 1.35 -4.85
N LEU A 14 -4.65 1.20 -5.52
CA LEU A 14 -5.92 1.70 -5.00
C LEU A 14 -6.39 0.97 -3.74
N THR A 15 -5.89 -0.24 -3.44
CA THR A 15 -6.26 -0.92 -2.19
C THR A 15 -5.86 -0.11 -0.96
N TRP A 16 -4.82 0.74 -1.08
CA TRP A 16 -4.34 1.58 0.02
C TRP A 16 -5.13 2.87 0.17
N ASP A 17 -5.92 3.25 -0.85
CA ASP A 17 -6.76 4.44 -0.78
C ASP A 17 -8.02 4.15 0.02
N VAL A 18 -8.40 5.07 0.93
CA VAL A 18 -9.58 4.85 1.78
C VAL A 18 -10.87 4.81 0.99
N LYS A 19 -10.88 5.32 -0.24
CA LYS A 19 -12.08 5.33 -1.09
C LYS A 19 -12.29 4.02 -1.85
N SER A 20 -11.33 3.08 -1.78
CA SER A 20 -11.50 1.79 -2.44
C SER A 20 -12.61 0.97 -1.76
N HIS A 21 -13.27 0.11 -2.55
CA HIS A 21 -14.28 -0.79 -1.98
C HIS A 21 -13.59 -1.91 -1.17
N PRO A 22 -14.23 -2.42 -0.10
CA PRO A 22 -13.57 -3.37 0.82
C PRO A 22 -13.15 -4.68 0.17
N GLY A 23 -13.82 -5.11 -0.91
CA GLY A 23 -13.50 -6.35 -1.60
C GLY A 23 -12.32 -6.27 -2.55
N LEU A 24 -11.77 -5.07 -2.79
CA LEU A 24 -10.71 -4.89 -3.78
C LEU A 24 -9.45 -5.68 -3.42
N VAL A 25 -9.13 -5.79 -2.14
CA VAL A 25 -7.96 -6.56 -1.69
C VAL A 25 -8.04 -8.00 -2.20
N ASP A 26 -9.20 -8.64 -2.03
CA ASP A 26 -9.39 -10.04 -2.47
C ASP A 26 -9.39 -10.17 -3.99
N ASP A 27 -9.83 -9.14 -4.70
CA ASP A 27 -9.81 -9.14 -6.16
C ASP A 27 -8.39 -9.04 -6.71
N VAL A 28 -7.50 -8.37 -6.00
CA VAL A 28 -6.17 -8.03 -6.48
C VAL A 28 -5.09 -8.97 -5.95
N LEU A 29 -5.17 -9.38 -4.68
CA LEU A 29 -4.14 -10.18 -4.03
C LEU A 29 -4.53 -11.66 -4.03
N ALA A 30 -3.57 -12.51 -4.36
CA ALA A 30 -3.73 -13.95 -4.10
C ALA A 30 -3.83 -14.18 -2.59
N ALA A 31 -4.64 -15.16 -2.18
CA ALA A 31 -4.84 -15.45 -0.76
C ALA A 31 -3.52 -15.74 -0.04
N ASP A 32 -2.58 -16.37 -0.74
CA ASP A 32 -1.26 -16.76 -0.23
C ASP A 32 -0.14 -15.84 -0.72
N VAL A 33 -0.47 -14.60 -1.07
CA VAL A 33 0.53 -13.63 -1.52
C VAL A 33 1.69 -13.53 -0.53
N VAL A 34 2.91 -13.45 -1.05
CA VAL A 34 4.11 -13.31 -0.23
C VAL A 34 4.53 -11.85 -0.21
N ASP A 35 4.51 -11.24 0.96
CA ASP A 35 5.03 -9.89 1.17
C ASP A 35 6.45 -10.03 1.70
N HIS A 36 7.43 -9.60 0.91
CA HIS A 36 8.84 -9.71 1.27
C HIS A 36 9.32 -8.59 2.20
N ASN A 37 8.50 -7.55 2.39
CA ASN A 37 8.83 -6.42 3.25
C ASN A 37 7.67 -6.17 4.24
N PRO A 38 7.32 -7.18 5.07
CA PRO A 38 6.17 -7.03 5.96
C PRO A 38 6.48 -6.06 7.10
N GLN A 39 5.43 -5.44 7.62
CA GLN A 39 5.51 -4.65 8.83
C GLN A 39 5.74 -5.59 10.03
N PRO A 40 6.37 -5.10 11.13
CA PRO A 40 6.51 -5.91 12.33
C PRO A 40 5.15 -6.46 12.81
N GLY A 41 5.09 -7.77 13.01
CA GLY A 41 3.86 -8.44 13.48
C GLY A 41 2.83 -8.72 12.40
N GLN A 42 3.12 -8.39 11.15
CA GLN A 42 2.20 -8.66 10.05
C GLN A 42 2.06 -10.17 9.83
N GLY A 43 0.81 -10.65 9.74
CA GLY A 43 0.52 -12.03 9.41
C GLY A 43 0.80 -12.35 7.95
N ALA A 44 0.70 -13.63 7.59
CA ALA A 44 0.94 -14.11 6.24
C ALA A 44 -0.22 -13.81 5.29
N GLY A 45 0.09 -13.77 4.00
CA GLY A 45 -0.90 -13.73 2.92
C GLY A 45 -1.68 -12.44 2.83
N ALA A 46 -2.79 -12.51 2.10
CA ALA A 46 -3.66 -11.37 1.86
C ALA A 46 -4.25 -10.82 3.17
N GLU A 47 -4.54 -11.68 4.13
CA GLU A 47 -5.08 -11.26 5.43
C GLU A 47 -4.08 -10.38 6.18
N GLY A 48 -2.78 -10.73 6.13
CA GLY A 48 -1.73 -9.91 6.74
C GLY A 48 -1.63 -8.54 6.09
N MET A 49 -1.69 -8.49 4.78
CA MET A 49 -1.67 -7.21 4.05
C MET A 49 -2.93 -6.39 4.32
N ARG A 50 -4.10 -7.04 4.36
CA ARG A 50 -5.37 -6.38 4.70
C ARG A 50 -5.27 -5.70 6.07
N SER A 51 -4.69 -6.40 7.04
CA SER A 51 -4.52 -5.87 8.40
C SER A 51 -3.69 -4.59 8.40
N VAL A 52 -2.58 -4.57 7.63
CA VAL A 52 -1.73 -3.38 7.52
C VAL A 52 -2.48 -2.24 6.83
N ILE A 53 -3.19 -2.53 5.75
CA ILE A 53 -4.00 -1.52 5.05
C ILE A 53 -5.02 -0.91 6.01
N THR A 54 -5.69 -1.74 6.79
CA THR A 54 -6.67 -1.28 7.78
C THR A 54 -6.03 -0.37 8.81
N GLN A 55 -4.82 -0.71 9.29
CA GLN A 55 -4.09 0.14 10.24
C GLN A 55 -3.77 1.51 9.64
N TYR A 56 -3.34 1.56 8.38
CA TYR A 56 -3.07 2.84 7.72
C TYR A 56 -4.34 3.65 7.52
N HIS A 57 -5.47 3.01 7.20
CA HIS A 57 -6.74 3.72 7.07
C HIS A 57 -7.22 4.28 8.42
N ALA A 58 -6.91 3.60 9.52
CA ALA A 58 -7.25 4.09 10.86
C ALA A 58 -6.33 5.25 11.26
N ALA A 59 -5.03 5.16 10.94
CA ALA A 59 -4.08 6.23 11.22
C ALA A 59 -4.32 7.47 10.35
N PHE A 60 -4.74 7.26 9.11
CA PHE A 60 -4.98 8.31 8.11
C PHE A 60 -6.36 8.08 7.47
N PRO A 61 -7.45 8.52 8.13
CA PRO A 61 -8.82 8.24 7.62
C PRO A 61 -9.11 8.86 6.26
N ASP A 62 -8.31 9.82 5.82
CA ASP A 62 -8.41 10.47 4.52
C ASP A 62 -7.28 10.06 3.57
N LEU A 63 -6.64 8.92 3.81
CA LEU A 63 -5.49 8.50 3.01
C LEU A 63 -5.85 8.41 1.53
N HIS A 64 -5.13 9.16 0.73
CA HIS A 64 -5.27 9.20 -0.71
C HIS A 64 -3.97 8.72 -1.35
N LEU A 65 -4.07 7.78 -2.26
CA LEU A 65 -2.91 7.23 -2.94
C LEU A 65 -2.98 7.55 -4.43
N MET A 66 -1.85 7.95 -4.99
CA MET A 66 -1.72 8.21 -6.42
C MET A 66 -0.67 7.29 -7.01
N ASN A 67 -1.05 6.58 -8.07
CA ASN A 67 -0.12 5.79 -8.87
C ASN A 67 0.61 6.75 -9.81
N GLU A 68 1.90 7.00 -9.53
CA GLU A 68 2.67 7.98 -10.27
C GLU A 68 3.26 7.41 -11.55
N ASP A 69 3.69 6.14 -11.50
CA ASP A 69 4.43 5.55 -12.61
C ASP A 69 4.35 4.03 -12.53
N ILE A 70 4.12 3.39 -13.66
CA ILE A 70 4.04 1.92 -13.73
C ILE A 70 4.91 1.45 -14.87
N ILE A 71 5.86 0.56 -14.56
CA ILE A 71 6.76 -0.05 -15.52
C ILE A 71 6.52 -1.56 -15.49
N ILE A 72 6.22 -2.14 -16.64
CA ILE A 72 5.86 -3.55 -16.75
C ILE A 72 6.93 -4.29 -17.56
N SER A 73 7.34 -5.44 -17.04
CA SER A 73 8.26 -6.35 -17.73
C SER A 73 7.79 -7.77 -17.49
N GLY A 74 7.19 -8.40 -18.51
CA GLY A 74 6.63 -9.73 -18.39
C GLY A 74 5.53 -9.77 -17.34
N ASN A 75 5.67 -10.65 -16.35
CA ASN A 75 4.70 -10.78 -15.26
C ASN A 75 5.06 -9.96 -14.02
N ARG A 76 6.02 -9.03 -14.15
CA ARG A 76 6.44 -8.15 -13.06
C ARG A 76 6.18 -6.71 -13.41
N ALA A 77 5.94 -5.91 -12.39
CA ALA A 77 5.73 -4.49 -12.55
C ALA A 77 6.35 -3.73 -11.40
N ALA A 78 6.86 -2.54 -11.69
CA ALA A 78 7.25 -1.58 -10.68
C ALA A 78 6.21 -0.48 -10.65
N LEU A 79 5.74 -0.16 -9.45
CA LEU A 79 4.77 0.91 -9.21
C LEU A 79 5.44 1.94 -8.31
N ARG A 80 5.60 3.15 -8.83
CA ARG A 80 6.01 4.30 -8.02
C ARG A 80 4.75 5.04 -7.62
N TRP A 81 4.59 5.30 -6.34
CA TRP A 81 3.36 5.89 -5.81
C TRP A 81 3.67 7.02 -4.83
N SER A 82 2.67 7.86 -4.61
CA SER A 82 2.67 8.87 -3.56
C SER A 82 1.38 8.77 -2.75
N ALA A 83 1.44 9.20 -1.52
CA ALA A 83 0.29 9.16 -0.62
C ALA A 83 0.24 10.42 0.22
N GLN A 84 -0.97 10.79 0.62
CA GLN A 84 -1.23 11.93 1.48
C GLN A 84 -2.34 11.57 2.44
N GLY A 85 -2.19 11.98 3.69
CA GLY A 85 -3.22 11.78 4.70
C GLY A 85 -3.00 12.66 5.91
N THR A 86 -4.02 12.75 6.74
CA THR A 86 -3.96 13.47 8.01
C THR A 86 -3.85 12.48 9.14
N HIS A 87 -2.85 12.66 10.02
CA HIS A 87 -2.57 11.75 11.13
C HIS A 87 -3.59 11.94 12.24
N GLU A 88 -4.65 11.13 12.21
CA GLU A 88 -5.78 11.22 13.14
C GLU A 88 -5.89 10.05 14.09
N GLY A 89 -5.13 8.97 13.88
CA GLY A 89 -5.17 7.77 14.72
C GLY A 89 -3.79 7.42 15.26
N ASP A 90 -3.75 6.60 16.32
CA ASP A 90 -2.50 6.24 17.02
C ASP A 90 -1.95 4.87 16.60
N GLN A 91 -2.43 4.30 15.50
CA GLN A 91 -2.05 2.95 15.07
C GLN A 91 -0.59 2.82 14.67
N LEU A 92 0.11 3.94 14.45
CA LEU A 92 1.55 3.94 14.18
C LEU A 92 2.39 4.10 15.46
N GLY A 93 1.77 4.02 16.64
CA GLY A 93 2.46 4.12 17.92
C GLY A 93 2.69 5.54 18.38
N ILE A 94 2.15 6.53 17.72
CA ILE A 94 2.27 7.94 18.04
C ILE A 94 0.84 8.50 18.16
N PRO A 95 0.52 9.23 19.24
CA PRO A 95 -0.80 9.87 19.36
C PRO A 95 -1.08 10.80 18.20
N ALA A 96 -2.35 10.90 17.81
CA ALA A 96 -2.78 11.70 16.68
C ALA A 96 -2.22 13.13 16.78
N THR A 97 -1.53 13.56 15.72
CA THR A 97 -0.93 14.89 15.65
C THR A 97 -1.77 15.88 14.84
N HIS A 98 -2.75 15.39 14.09
CA HIS A 98 -3.61 16.16 13.17
C HIS A 98 -2.79 16.83 12.06
N LYS A 99 -1.57 16.36 11.80
CA LYS A 99 -0.71 16.90 10.75
C LYS A 99 -0.97 16.19 9.43
N THR A 100 -0.91 16.93 8.33
CA THR A 100 -0.94 16.36 7.00
C THR A 100 0.44 15.80 6.67
N VAL A 101 0.45 14.58 6.16
CA VAL A 101 1.67 13.83 5.86
C VAL A 101 1.68 13.48 4.39
N HIS A 102 2.83 13.64 3.75
CA HIS A 102 3.08 13.19 2.37
C HIS A 102 4.21 12.18 2.39
N PHE A 103 4.02 11.06 1.71
CA PHE A 103 5.09 10.07 1.62
C PHE A 103 5.02 9.34 0.29
N THR A 104 6.11 8.69 -0.07
CA THR A 104 6.27 8.04 -1.36
C THR A 104 6.85 6.65 -1.18
N GLY A 105 6.74 5.85 -2.23
CA GLY A 105 7.34 4.54 -2.22
C GLY A 105 7.38 3.94 -3.61
N ILE A 106 8.02 2.78 -3.67
CA ILE A 106 8.08 1.95 -4.87
C ILE A 106 7.80 0.52 -4.45
N ASP A 107 6.85 -0.11 -5.13
CA ASP A 107 6.56 -1.53 -4.95
C ASP A 107 6.87 -2.26 -6.25
N ILE A 108 7.47 -3.43 -6.13
CA ILE A 108 7.61 -4.37 -7.24
C ILE A 108 6.64 -5.51 -6.97
N LEU A 109 5.89 -5.88 -8.01
CA LEU A 109 4.83 -6.89 -7.92
C LEU A 109 5.09 -7.97 -8.95
N ARG A 110 4.87 -9.23 -8.56
CA ARG A 110 4.78 -10.34 -9.52
C ARG A 110 3.33 -10.77 -9.61
N ILE A 111 2.84 -10.92 -10.82
CA ILE A 111 1.44 -11.24 -11.10
C ILE A 111 1.37 -12.63 -11.71
N ASP A 112 0.42 -13.44 -11.22
CA ASP A 112 0.13 -14.75 -11.77
C ASP A 112 -1.37 -15.03 -11.61
N ASN A 113 -1.97 -15.63 -12.62
CA ASN A 113 -3.40 -15.96 -12.63
C ASN A 113 -4.30 -14.76 -12.29
N GLY A 114 -3.92 -13.59 -12.77
CA GLY A 114 -4.73 -12.39 -12.59
C GLY A 114 -4.65 -11.75 -11.22
N ARG A 115 -3.70 -12.17 -10.37
CA ARG A 115 -3.54 -11.62 -9.04
C ARG A 115 -2.07 -11.37 -8.72
N VAL A 116 -1.83 -10.47 -7.77
CA VAL A 116 -0.49 -10.24 -7.22
C VAL A 116 -0.15 -11.41 -6.30
N VAL A 117 0.94 -12.11 -6.62
CA VAL A 117 1.39 -13.27 -5.84
C VAL A 117 2.65 -12.99 -5.02
N GLU A 118 3.40 -11.95 -5.35
CA GLU A 118 4.56 -11.50 -4.56
C GLU A 118 4.65 -9.98 -4.60
N ARG A 119 5.10 -9.42 -3.49
CA ARG A 119 5.29 -7.99 -3.36
C ARG A 119 6.62 -7.71 -2.66
N TRP A 120 7.38 -6.76 -3.20
CA TRP A 120 8.54 -6.13 -2.56
C TRP A 120 8.23 -4.64 -2.50
N GLY A 121 8.19 -4.05 -1.33
CA GLY A 121 7.81 -2.64 -1.21
C GLY A 121 8.73 -1.88 -0.29
N GLU A 122 9.11 -0.68 -0.71
CA GLU A 122 9.89 0.24 0.08
C GLU A 122 9.19 1.60 0.08
N ALA A 123 8.95 2.11 1.26
CA ALA A 123 8.35 3.42 1.45
C ALA A 123 9.27 4.27 2.31
N ASN A 124 9.17 5.59 2.17
CA ASN A 124 9.95 6.51 2.98
C ASN A 124 9.31 6.69 4.36
N ALA A 125 9.40 5.64 5.19
CA ALA A 125 8.79 5.63 6.52
C ALA A 125 9.42 6.68 7.45
N LEU A 126 10.72 6.94 7.28
CA LEU A 126 11.40 7.97 8.07
C LEU A 126 10.78 9.34 7.80
N GLU A 127 10.45 9.64 6.54
CA GLU A 127 9.80 10.90 6.18
C GLU A 127 8.47 11.06 6.90
N VAL A 128 7.67 9.99 6.97
CA VAL A 128 6.40 10.00 7.71
C VAL A 128 6.65 10.35 9.18
N MET A 129 7.59 9.65 9.81
CA MET A 129 7.89 9.85 11.22
C MET A 129 8.39 11.26 11.48
N GLN A 130 9.24 11.80 10.61
CA GLN A 130 9.73 13.17 10.74
C GLN A 130 8.61 14.19 10.64
N GLN A 131 7.67 14.00 9.72
CA GLN A 131 6.55 14.92 9.53
C GLN A 131 5.60 14.93 10.73
N ILE A 132 5.27 13.77 11.28
CA ILE A 132 4.34 13.71 12.40
C ILE A 132 4.99 14.10 13.73
N GLN A 133 6.30 13.94 13.88
CA GLN A 133 7.03 14.35 15.07
C GLN A 133 7.54 15.79 15.00
N ALA A 134 7.60 16.38 13.81
CA ALA A 134 8.03 17.74 13.62
C ALA A 134 7.10 18.70 14.33
N VAL A 135 7.65 19.59 15.10
CA VAL A 135 6.88 20.52 15.95
C VAL A 135 6.98 21.92 15.41
#